data_d4833fb3a19970538de68ffac2429d56
#
_entry.id   d4833fb3a19970538de68ffac2429d56
#
_cell.length_a   1.000
_cell.length_b   1.000
_cell.length_c   1.000
_cell.angle_alpha   90.00
_cell.angle_beta   90.00
_cell.angle_gamma   90.00
#
_symmetry.space_group_name_H-M   'P 1'
#
loop_
_entity.id
_entity.type
_entity.pdbx_description
1 polymer ?
#
loop_
_entity_poly.entity_id
_entity_poly.type
_entity_poly.pdbx_seq_one_letter_code
_entity_poly.pdbx_strand_id
1 'polypeptide(L)'
;FKEEMRDCDPPELPNRLAEVVKRPKSDRNEGDLPDPEQELIVATSGGKDSAAMALWLRFESGLPNPMHFVFNDTGHEHELTYQFLDVLADNLGHTIERSEAKYDFLSLAKHKGRFPSAMARFCTTELKVLPMQRWMGAQDLQDPVLCQGVRAGESKRRSQMTVWDDTLGDFGGFYDIWRPILRWSVEEVFAIHKRHNLEPNDLYKMGAGRVGCWPCIHVRKGELRNAFRRDPGLL
;
A
#
# COMPACT_ATOMS: atom_id res chain seq x y z
N PHE A 1 23.89 24.24 -12.23
CA PHE A 1 23.34 23.30 -11.18
C PHE A 1 22.20 23.88 -10.35
N LYS A 2 21.83 25.18 -10.49
CA LYS A 2 20.71 25.83 -9.80
C LYS A 2 19.52 26.16 -10.72
N GLU A 3 19.65 26.01 -12.01
CA GLU A 3 18.60 26.36 -12.99
C GLU A 3 17.71 25.21 -13.42
N GLU A 4 18.16 23.96 -13.30
CA GLU A 4 17.37 22.76 -13.64
C GLU A 4 16.36 22.30 -12.55
N MET A 5 16.26 23.02 -11.45
CA MET A 5 15.38 22.67 -10.32
C MET A 5 13.99 23.32 -10.36
N ARG A 6 13.61 24.01 -11.45
CA ARG A 6 12.35 24.77 -11.52
C ARG A 6 11.18 24.08 -12.23
N ASP A 7 11.41 22.98 -12.90
CA ASP A 7 10.36 22.30 -13.70
C ASP A 7 9.82 21.01 -13.02
N CYS A 8 9.42 21.12 -11.76
CA CYS A 8 8.52 20.15 -11.15
C CYS A 8 7.24 20.86 -10.73
N ASP A 9 6.51 21.39 -11.70
CA ASP A 9 5.10 21.66 -11.47
C ASP A 9 4.44 20.35 -11.08
N PRO A 10 3.65 20.31 -9.99
CA PRO A 10 2.85 19.15 -9.69
C PRO A 10 1.99 18.87 -10.93
N PRO A 11 1.85 17.60 -11.36
CA PRO A 11 0.99 17.29 -12.50
C PRO A 11 -0.38 17.90 -12.22
N GLU A 12 -0.92 18.64 -13.19
CA GLU A 12 -2.29 19.12 -13.12
C GLU A 12 -3.19 17.91 -12.84
N LEU A 13 -3.76 17.89 -11.63
CA LEU A 13 -4.73 16.87 -11.26
C LEU A 13 -5.93 17.02 -12.21
N PRO A 14 -6.48 15.91 -12.74
CA PRO A 14 -7.65 16.00 -13.61
C PRO A 14 -8.74 16.85 -12.94
N ASN A 15 -9.40 17.73 -13.70
CA ASN A 15 -10.44 18.63 -13.18
C ASN A 15 -11.53 17.95 -12.35
N ARG A 16 -11.81 16.66 -12.60
CA ARG A 16 -12.72 15.83 -11.79
C ARG A 16 -12.28 15.67 -10.33
N LEU A 17 -10.97 15.69 -10.03
CA LEU A 17 -10.47 15.63 -8.66
C LEU A 17 -10.71 16.94 -7.88
N ALA A 18 -10.84 18.07 -8.56
CA ALA A 18 -11.12 19.35 -7.91
C ALA A 18 -12.57 19.46 -7.37
N GLU A 19 -13.51 18.71 -7.93
CA GLU A 19 -14.91 18.68 -7.44
C GLU A 19 -15.09 17.79 -6.20
N VAL A 20 -14.24 16.79 -6.02
CA VAL A 20 -14.26 15.87 -4.87
C VAL A 20 -13.79 16.52 -3.57
N VAL A 21 -13.06 17.65 -3.65
CA VAL A 21 -12.54 18.40 -2.48
C VAL A 21 -13.62 18.94 -1.55
N LYS A 22 -14.89 18.91 -1.94
CA LYS A 22 -16.03 19.44 -1.15
C LYS A 22 -16.86 18.39 -0.42
N ARG A 23 -16.40 17.14 -0.33
CA ARG A 23 -17.15 16.17 0.47
C ARG A 23 -17.14 16.58 1.95
N PRO A 24 -18.31 16.59 2.61
CA PRO A 24 -18.33 16.68 4.07
C PRO A 24 -17.59 15.48 4.63
N LYS A 25 -16.91 15.67 5.78
CA LYS A 25 -16.30 14.55 6.52
C LYS A 25 -17.33 13.43 6.65
N SER A 26 -16.93 12.21 6.33
CA SER A 26 -17.80 11.07 6.56
C SER A 26 -17.98 10.91 8.08
N ASP A 27 -19.20 10.90 8.58
CA ASP A 27 -19.53 10.60 9.98
C ASP A 27 -19.43 9.08 10.26
N ARG A 28 -18.58 8.36 9.52
CA ARG A 28 -18.46 6.90 9.61
C ARG A 28 -17.89 6.48 10.95
N ASN A 29 -18.56 5.51 11.56
CA ASN A 29 -18.11 4.86 12.78
C ASN A 29 -17.16 3.70 12.48
N GLU A 30 -16.47 3.21 13.51
CA GLU A 30 -15.48 2.13 13.36
C GLU A 30 -16.09 0.83 12.79
N GLY A 31 -17.37 0.58 13.07
CA GLY A 31 -18.10 -0.62 12.60
C GLY A 31 -18.80 -0.47 11.26
N ASP A 32 -18.77 0.71 10.65
CA ASP A 32 -19.45 0.93 9.38
C ASP A 32 -18.73 0.22 8.23
N LEU A 33 -19.50 -0.25 7.27
CA LEU A 33 -19.01 -0.88 6.05
C LEU A 33 -19.07 0.13 4.89
N PRO A 34 -18.30 -0.10 3.81
CA PRO A 34 -18.44 0.65 2.58
C PRO A 34 -19.87 0.55 2.03
N ASP A 35 -20.36 1.63 1.44
CA ASP A 35 -21.66 1.61 0.77
C ASP A 35 -21.60 0.64 -0.43
N PRO A 36 -22.65 -0.14 -0.71
CA PRO A 36 -22.63 -1.17 -1.75
C PRO A 36 -22.25 -0.69 -3.16
N GLU A 37 -22.44 0.60 -3.43
CA GLU A 37 -22.16 1.24 -4.72
C GLU A 37 -20.69 1.72 -4.83
N GLN A 38 -19.97 1.77 -3.70
CA GLN A 38 -18.56 2.19 -3.68
C GLN A 38 -17.65 1.11 -4.28
N GLU A 39 -16.61 1.54 -4.98
CA GLU A 39 -15.58 0.64 -5.51
C GLU A 39 -14.40 0.54 -4.53
N LEU A 40 -13.98 -0.69 -4.21
CA LEU A 40 -12.91 -0.94 -3.27
C LEU A 40 -11.56 -1.06 -3.98
N ILE A 41 -10.65 -0.15 -3.68
CA ILE A 41 -9.28 -0.19 -4.17
C ILE A 41 -8.43 -0.91 -3.12
N VAL A 42 -8.18 -2.18 -3.33
CA VAL A 42 -7.50 -3.06 -2.37
C VAL A 42 -6.00 -2.96 -2.55
N ALA A 43 -5.35 -2.15 -1.71
CA ALA A 43 -3.90 -1.96 -1.78
C ALA A 43 -3.15 -3.22 -1.34
N THR A 44 -2.48 -3.87 -2.28
CA THR A 44 -1.61 -5.02 -2.03
C THR A 44 -0.14 -4.57 -1.94
N SER A 45 0.68 -5.27 -1.18
CA SER A 45 2.09 -4.91 -0.99
C SER A 45 3.02 -6.13 -0.95
N GLY A 46 2.50 -7.32 -1.23
CA GLY A 46 3.22 -8.57 -1.07
C GLY A 46 3.49 -8.97 0.39
N GLY A 47 3.02 -8.17 1.36
CA GLY A 47 3.12 -8.48 2.78
C GLY A 47 1.93 -9.28 3.30
N LYS A 48 2.13 -10.04 4.40
CA LYS A 48 1.10 -10.92 4.99
C LYS A 48 -0.20 -10.19 5.35
N ASP A 49 -0.11 -8.95 5.84
CA ASP A 49 -1.27 -8.21 6.32
C ASP A 49 -2.14 -7.71 5.14
N SER A 50 -1.53 -7.18 4.09
CA SER A 50 -2.26 -6.78 2.87
C SER A 50 -2.85 -7.97 2.12
N ALA A 51 -2.16 -9.11 2.10
CA ALA A 51 -2.69 -10.34 1.52
C ALA A 51 -3.86 -10.90 2.34
N ALA A 52 -3.76 -10.90 3.68
CA ALA A 52 -4.86 -11.28 4.57
C ALA A 52 -6.10 -10.42 4.35
N MET A 53 -5.93 -9.09 4.22
CA MET A 53 -7.02 -8.17 3.88
C MET A 53 -7.65 -8.53 2.53
N ALA A 54 -6.83 -8.76 1.51
CA ALA A 54 -7.30 -9.09 0.17
C ALA A 54 -8.11 -10.40 0.17
N LEU A 55 -7.62 -11.44 0.84
CA LEU A 55 -8.32 -12.71 1.00
C LEU A 55 -9.66 -12.55 1.73
N TRP A 56 -9.67 -11.80 2.83
CA TRP A 56 -10.89 -11.55 3.60
C TRP A 56 -11.92 -10.79 2.77
N LEU A 57 -11.52 -9.71 2.13
CA LEU A 57 -12.40 -8.91 1.27
C LEU A 57 -13.00 -9.78 0.16
N ARG A 58 -12.19 -10.57 -0.49
CA ARG A 58 -12.60 -11.37 -1.64
C ARG A 58 -13.53 -12.52 -1.29
N PHE A 59 -13.29 -13.21 -0.15
CA PHE A 59 -13.93 -14.50 0.12
C PHE A 59 -14.80 -14.54 1.37
N GLU A 60 -14.55 -13.69 2.37
CA GLU A 60 -15.19 -13.82 3.68
C GLU A 60 -16.00 -12.59 4.10
N SER A 61 -15.75 -11.41 3.51
CA SER A 61 -16.44 -10.19 3.90
C SER A 61 -17.93 -10.18 3.55
N GLY A 62 -18.32 -10.92 2.53
CA GLY A 62 -19.68 -10.90 1.98
C GLY A 62 -20.08 -9.56 1.32
N LEU A 63 -19.13 -8.65 1.11
CA LEU A 63 -19.39 -7.34 0.49
C LEU A 63 -19.66 -7.49 -1.02
N PRO A 64 -20.72 -6.84 -1.55
CA PRO A 64 -21.05 -6.90 -2.97
C PRO A 64 -20.20 -5.96 -3.84
N ASN A 65 -19.37 -5.13 -3.22
CA ASN A 65 -18.62 -4.06 -3.86
C ASN A 65 -17.68 -4.58 -4.97
N PRO A 66 -17.58 -3.88 -6.11
CA PRO A 66 -16.50 -4.11 -7.06
C PRO A 66 -15.13 -3.91 -6.41
N MET A 67 -14.17 -4.77 -6.72
CA MET A 67 -12.83 -4.75 -6.11
C MET A 67 -11.73 -4.67 -7.16
N HIS A 68 -10.83 -3.72 -6.99
CA HIS A 68 -9.60 -3.56 -7.79
C HIS A 68 -8.40 -3.83 -6.89
N PHE A 69 -7.62 -4.84 -7.21
CA PHE A 69 -6.40 -5.15 -6.47
C PHE A 69 -5.22 -4.42 -7.10
N VAL A 70 -4.55 -3.57 -6.32
CA VAL A 70 -3.53 -2.67 -6.85
C VAL A 70 -2.25 -2.76 -6.03
N PHE A 71 -1.14 -2.93 -6.70
CA PHE A 71 0.21 -2.94 -6.14
C PHE A 71 0.96 -1.66 -6.55
N ASN A 72 1.51 -0.92 -5.57
CA ASN A 72 2.41 0.20 -5.86
C ASN A 72 3.82 -0.33 -6.09
N ASP A 73 4.20 -0.45 -7.35
CA ASP A 73 5.53 -0.89 -7.73
C ASP A 73 6.54 0.25 -7.55
N THR A 74 7.48 0.08 -6.64
CA THR A 74 8.52 1.07 -6.38
C THR A 74 9.79 0.81 -7.19
N GLY A 75 9.80 -0.29 -8.00
CA GLY A 75 10.99 -0.75 -8.72
C GLY A 75 12.11 -1.19 -7.79
N HIS A 76 11.80 -1.47 -6.52
CA HIS A 76 12.79 -1.80 -5.49
C HIS A 76 12.26 -2.84 -4.49
N GLU A 77 11.46 -3.75 -4.97
CA GLU A 77 11.01 -4.93 -4.22
C GLU A 77 11.95 -6.11 -4.48
N HIS A 78 11.98 -7.05 -3.54
CA HIS A 78 12.66 -8.32 -3.74
C HIS A 78 11.92 -9.19 -4.75
N GLU A 79 12.64 -9.98 -5.55
CA GLU A 79 12.05 -10.89 -6.55
C GLU A 79 10.97 -11.80 -5.99
N LEU A 80 11.17 -12.33 -4.78
CA LEU A 80 10.16 -13.14 -4.08
C LEU A 80 8.86 -12.38 -3.79
N THR A 81 8.89 -11.05 -3.78
CA THR A 81 7.67 -10.26 -3.61
C THR A 81 6.86 -10.24 -4.88
N TYR A 82 7.48 -10.13 -6.03
CA TYR A 82 6.80 -10.22 -7.32
C TYR A 82 6.20 -11.61 -7.53
N GLN A 83 6.98 -12.66 -7.27
CA GLN A 83 6.49 -14.06 -7.35
C GLN A 83 5.32 -14.30 -6.39
N PHE A 84 5.37 -13.77 -5.18
CA PHE A 84 4.26 -13.87 -4.24
C PHE A 84 3.00 -13.13 -4.73
N LEU A 85 3.14 -11.98 -5.39
CA LEU A 85 2.01 -11.24 -5.96
C LEU A 85 1.33 -12.04 -7.08
N ASP A 86 2.10 -12.75 -7.90
CA ASP A 86 1.54 -13.63 -8.94
C ASP A 86 0.73 -14.78 -8.30
N VAL A 87 1.29 -15.43 -7.26
CA VAL A 87 0.57 -16.48 -6.50
C VAL A 87 -0.67 -15.93 -5.81
N LEU A 88 -0.61 -14.71 -5.26
CA LEU A 88 -1.76 -14.05 -4.65
C LEU A 88 -2.84 -13.74 -5.70
N ALA A 89 -2.47 -13.26 -6.89
CA ALA A 89 -3.39 -12.98 -7.98
C ALA A 89 -4.14 -14.25 -8.42
N ASP A 90 -3.41 -15.35 -8.61
CA ASP A 90 -3.98 -16.66 -8.93
C ASP A 90 -4.95 -17.14 -7.84
N ASN A 91 -4.57 -17.00 -6.57
CA ASN A 91 -5.42 -17.41 -5.43
C ASN A 91 -6.70 -16.58 -5.34
N LEU A 92 -6.61 -15.26 -5.58
CA LEU A 92 -7.77 -14.35 -5.58
C LEU A 92 -8.68 -14.59 -6.80
N GLY A 93 -8.17 -15.20 -7.88
CA GLY A 93 -8.85 -15.27 -9.18
C GLY A 93 -9.03 -13.88 -9.82
N HIS A 94 -8.11 -12.95 -9.53
CA HIS A 94 -8.12 -11.58 -10.01
C HIS A 94 -6.73 -11.09 -10.38
N THR A 95 -6.65 -10.22 -11.37
CA THR A 95 -5.41 -9.50 -11.69
C THR A 95 -5.06 -8.51 -10.58
N ILE A 96 -3.78 -8.44 -10.22
CA ILE A 96 -3.24 -7.36 -9.40
C ILE A 96 -2.63 -6.34 -10.33
N GLU A 97 -3.29 -5.20 -10.46
CA GLU A 97 -2.82 -4.10 -11.29
C GLU A 97 -1.61 -3.39 -10.64
N ARG A 98 -0.76 -2.80 -11.46
CA ARG A 98 0.39 -2.04 -10.96
C ARG A 98 0.17 -0.56 -11.13
N SER A 99 0.35 0.20 -10.05
CA SER A 99 0.48 1.64 -10.12
C SER A 99 1.97 1.98 -10.20
N GLU A 100 2.38 2.63 -11.29
CA GLU A 100 3.78 2.91 -11.57
C GLU A 100 4.18 4.31 -11.12
N ALA A 101 5.34 4.41 -10.48
CA ALA A 101 5.95 5.67 -10.11
C ALA A 101 6.76 6.25 -11.29
N LYS A 102 6.92 7.58 -11.32
CA LYS A 102 7.78 8.26 -12.30
C LYS A 102 9.25 7.82 -12.19
N TYR A 103 9.67 7.45 -10.99
CA TYR A 103 11.03 7.02 -10.66
C TYR A 103 10.97 5.69 -9.92
N ASP A 104 11.95 4.81 -10.12
CA ASP A 104 12.27 3.78 -9.15
C ASP A 104 12.92 4.38 -7.90
N PHE A 105 13.11 3.57 -6.86
CA PHE A 105 13.65 4.04 -5.59
C PHE A 105 15.04 4.69 -5.72
N LEU A 106 15.96 4.10 -6.49
CA LEU A 106 17.34 4.59 -6.63
C LEU A 106 17.38 5.86 -7.48
N SER A 107 16.64 5.91 -8.57
CA SER A 107 16.52 7.10 -9.42
C SER A 107 15.88 8.26 -8.65
N LEU A 108 14.89 7.99 -7.80
CA LEU A 108 14.32 8.99 -6.93
C LEU A 108 15.34 9.51 -5.91
N ALA A 109 16.13 8.63 -5.28
CA ALA A 109 17.16 9.04 -4.32
C ALA A 109 18.22 9.91 -4.98
N LYS A 110 18.64 9.58 -6.20
CA LYS A 110 19.56 10.38 -7.03
C LYS A 110 18.95 11.75 -7.35
N HIS A 111 17.69 11.77 -7.81
CA HIS A 111 16.98 13.01 -8.13
C HIS A 111 16.85 13.96 -6.91
N LYS A 112 16.57 13.41 -5.73
CA LYS A 112 16.48 14.19 -4.46
C LYS A 112 17.85 14.51 -3.85
N GLY A 113 18.96 13.98 -4.41
CA GLY A 113 20.33 14.16 -3.89
C GLY A 113 20.56 13.53 -2.52
N ARG A 114 19.68 12.65 -2.05
CA ARG A 114 19.78 11.97 -0.75
C ARG A 114 18.89 10.74 -0.67
N PHE A 115 19.24 9.82 0.22
CA PHE A 115 18.34 8.72 0.59
C PHE A 115 17.18 9.21 1.47
N PRO A 116 16.00 8.58 1.36
CA PRO A 116 14.90 8.84 2.29
C PRO A 116 15.27 8.39 3.71
N SER A 117 14.62 9.00 4.69
CA SER A 117 14.80 8.68 6.11
C SER A 117 13.47 8.65 6.84
N ALA A 118 13.46 8.23 8.11
CA ALA A 118 12.26 8.25 8.95
C ALA A 118 11.65 9.66 9.08
N MET A 119 12.49 10.71 9.03
CA MET A 119 12.07 12.11 9.10
C MET A 119 11.74 12.72 7.73
N ALA A 120 12.27 12.16 6.64
CA ALA A 120 12.08 12.67 5.29
C ALA A 120 11.62 11.52 4.36
N ARG A 121 10.35 11.19 4.46
CA ARG A 121 9.72 10.02 3.83
C ARG A 121 9.20 10.31 2.41
N PHE A 122 9.94 11.07 1.62
CA PHE A 122 9.55 11.39 0.25
C PHE A 122 9.33 10.13 -0.62
N CYS A 123 10.00 9.01 -0.30
CA CYS A 123 9.74 7.73 -0.97
C CYS A 123 8.29 7.24 -0.80
N THR A 124 7.64 7.52 0.33
CA THR A 124 6.22 7.16 0.51
C THR A 124 5.35 7.98 -0.43
N THR A 125 5.55 9.29 -0.46
CA THR A 125 4.77 10.20 -1.31
C THR A 125 4.98 9.89 -2.79
N GLU A 126 6.23 9.87 -3.23
CA GLU A 126 6.58 9.79 -4.66
C GLU A 126 6.38 8.39 -5.27
N LEU A 127 6.59 7.32 -4.48
CA LEU A 127 6.56 5.95 -4.99
C LEU A 127 5.29 5.17 -4.63
N LYS A 128 4.41 5.73 -3.78
CA LYS A 128 3.19 5.02 -3.35
C LYS A 128 1.95 5.89 -3.45
N VAL A 129 2.00 7.09 -2.85
CA VAL A 129 0.82 7.96 -2.78
C VAL A 129 0.46 8.51 -4.14
N LEU A 130 1.38 9.25 -4.76
CA LEU A 130 1.16 9.86 -6.06
C LEU A 130 0.88 8.84 -7.18
N PRO A 131 1.59 7.69 -7.26
CA PRO A 131 1.25 6.65 -8.22
C PRO A 131 -0.17 6.11 -8.03
N MET A 132 -0.58 5.81 -6.80
CA MET A 132 -1.93 5.35 -6.51
C MET A 132 -2.98 6.39 -6.91
N GLN A 133 -2.76 7.66 -6.57
CA GLN A 133 -3.67 8.74 -6.97
C GLN A 133 -3.78 8.89 -8.49
N ARG A 134 -2.64 8.79 -9.21
CA ARG A 134 -2.65 8.82 -10.68
C ARG A 134 -3.41 7.62 -11.26
N TRP A 135 -3.14 6.44 -10.71
CA TRP A 135 -3.84 5.23 -11.13
C TRP A 135 -5.34 5.38 -10.92
N MET A 136 -5.79 5.79 -9.73
CA MET A 136 -7.20 6.02 -9.42
C MET A 136 -7.82 7.10 -10.32
N GLY A 137 -7.09 8.20 -10.58
CA GLY A 137 -7.56 9.28 -11.43
C GLY A 137 -7.63 8.92 -12.92
N ALA A 138 -6.93 7.87 -13.36
CA ALA A 138 -6.98 7.35 -14.72
C ALA A 138 -8.12 6.34 -14.93
N GLN A 139 -8.72 5.83 -13.84
CA GLN A 139 -9.86 4.93 -13.88
C GLN A 139 -11.18 5.73 -13.81
N ASP A 140 -12.26 5.19 -14.35
CA ASP A 140 -13.60 5.75 -14.21
C ASP A 140 -14.31 5.17 -12.98
N LEU A 141 -13.71 5.38 -11.80
CA LEU A 141 -14.16 4.81 -10.53
C LEU A 141 -15.36 5.57 -9.96
N GLN A 142 -16.29 4.80 -9.40
CA GLN A 142 -17.45 5.35 -8.71
C GLN A 142 -17.20 5.35 -7.20
N ASP A 143 -17.05 6.55 -6.63
CA ASP A 143 -16.87 6.79 -5.19
C ASP A 143 -15.86 5.84 -4.52
N PRO A 144 -14.57 5.84 -4.92
CA PRO A 144 -13.62 4.85 -4.52
C PRO A 144 -13.25 4.92 -3.04
N VAL A 145 -13.09 3.75 -2.42
CA VAL A 145 -12.57 3.58 -1.06
C VAL A 145 -11.23 2.86 -1.12
N LEU A 146 -10.17 3.48 -0.61
CA LEU A 146 -8.85 2.85 -0.53
C LEU A 146 -8.75 1.94 0.71
N CYS A 147 -8.72 0.64 0.48
CA CYS A 147 -8.53 -0.37 1.52
C CYS A 147 -7.04 -0.55 1.85
N GLN A 148 -6.66 -0.35 3.11
CA GLN A 148 -5.28 -0.49 3.58
C GLN A 148 -5.12 -1.65 4.55
N GLY A 149 -4.26 -2.63 4.20
CA GLY A 149 -3.91 -3.78 5.03
C GLY A 149 -2.91 -3.42 6.12
N VAL A 150 -3.31 -2.62 7.11
CA VAL A 150 -2.50 -2.25 8.27
C VAL A 150 -3.14 -2.70 9.56
N ARG A 151 -2.31 -3.03 10.58
CA ARG A 151 -2.78 -3.44 11.91
C ARG A 151 -2.22 -2.53 13.00
N ALA A 152 -3.06 -2.26 14.01
CA ALA A 152 -2.69 -1.45 15.17
C ALA A 152 -1.46 -2.03 15.91
N GLY A 153 -1.35 -3.35 16.00
CA GLY A 153 -0.25 -4.05 16.69
C GLY A 153 1.13 -3.93 16.02
N GLU A 154 1.23 -3.38 14.81
CA GLU A 154 2.52 -3.30 14.11
C GLU A 154 3.43 -2.17 14.61
N SER A 155 2.88 -1.10 15.15
CA SER A 155 3.65 0.02 15.70
C SER A 155 2.80 1.00 16.50
N LYS A 156 3.45 1.78 17.39
CA LYS A 156 2.79 2.86 18.16
C LYS A 156 2.05 3.86 17.26
N ARG A 157 2.60 4.21 16.08
CA ARG A 157 1.91 5.10 15.13
C ARG A 157 0.63 4.45 14.58
N ARG A 158 0.69 3.14 14.23
CA ARG A 158 -0.47 2.44 13.69
C ARG A 158 -1.55 2.16 14.72
N SER A 159 -1.19 2.02 16.01
CA SER A 159 -2.17 1.86 17.09
C SER A 159 -3.04 3.11 17.31
N GLN A 160 -2.62 4.26 16.78
CA GLN A 160 -3.36 5.52 16.87
C GLN A 160 -4.21 5.79 15.61
N MET A 161 -4.17 4.90 14.62
CA MET A 161 -5.00 5.03 13.42
C MET A 161 -6.45 4.64 13.69
N THR A 162 -7.35 5.23 12.95
CA THR A 162 -8.77 4.89 12.91
C THR A 162 -9.06 3.85 11.83
N VAL A 163 -10.16 3.13 11.94
CA VAL A 163 -10.62 2.20 10.89
C VAL A 163 -10.98 2.96 9.63
N TRP A 164 -11.72 4.05 9.77
CA TRP A 164 -12.00 5.00 8.71
C TRP A 164 -11.14 6.25 8.86
N ASP A 165 -10.69 6.77 7.74
CA ASP A 165 -9.91 8.00 7.68
C ASP A 165 -10.40 8.82 6.48
N ASP A 166 -11.09 9.90 6.78
CA ASP A 166 -11.61 10.86 5.81
C ASP A 166 -10.82 12.17 5.84
N THR A 167 -9.81 12.22 6.69
CA THR A 167 -8.96 13.39 6.78
C THR A 167 -8.04 13.49 5.58
N LEU A 168 -7.74 14.72 5.20
CA LEU A 168 -6.66 15.10 4.30
C LEU A 168 -5.29 14.70 4.90
N GLY A 169 -5.15 13.44 5.29
CA GLY A 169 -3.89 12.90 5.78
C GLY A 169 -2.83 12.87 4.69
N ASP A 170 -1.77 12.11 4.92
CA ASP A 170 -0.63 11.95 4.02
C ASP A 170 -1.00 11.65 2.54
N PHE A 171 -2.29 11.41 2.24
CA PHE A 171 -2.81 10.91 0.96
C PHE A 171 -3.71 11.87 0.17
N GLY A 172 -3.88 13.12 0.63
CA GLY A 172 -4.50 14.16 -0.19
C GLY A 172 -5.98 13.98 -0.55
N GLY A 173 -6.81 13.49 0.37
CA GLY A 173 -8.22 13.85 0.50
C GLY A 173 -9.22 13.61 -0.64
N PHE A 174 -8.93 12.80 -1.64
CA PHE A 174 -9.85 12.57 -2.76
C PHE A 174 -10.68 11.29 -2.64
N TYR A 175 -10.49 10.48 -1.58
CA TYR A 175 -11.15 9.19 -1.36
C TYR A 175 -11.09 8.83 0.11
N ASP A 176 -12.07 8.04 0.54
CA ASP A 176 -12.06 7.48 1.89
C ASP A 176 -11.00 6.39 2.02
N ILE A 177 -10.40 6.29 3.19
CA ILE A 177 -9.45 5.22 3.52
C ILE A 177 -10.12 4.31 4.54
N TRP A 178 -10.21 3.04 4.21
CA TRP A 178 -10.72 2.00 5.09
C TRP A 178 -9.64 1.00 5.49
N ARG A 179 -9.54 0.68 6.78
CA ARG A 179 -8.57 -0.25 7.35
C ARG A 179 -9.29 -1.42 8.03
N PRO A 180 -9.90 -2.33 7.26
CA PRO A 180 -10.80 -3.35 7.80
C PRO A 180 -10.12 -4.31 8.80
N ILE A 181 -8.83 -4.53 8.66
CA ILE A 181 -8.07 -5.43 9.53
C ILE A 181 -7.28 -4.70 10.62
N LEU A 182 -7.56 -3.41 10.89
CA LEU A 182 -6.79 -2.59 11.84
C LEU A 182 -6.72 -3.23 13.23
N ARG A 183 -7.80 -3.88 13.67
CA ARG A 183 -7.91 -4.51 15.01
C ARG A 183 -7.51 -5.96 15.04
N TRP A 184 -7.13 -6.56 13.90
CA TRP A 184 -6.75 -7.96 13.85
C TRP A 184 -5.43 -8.23 14.58
N SER A 185 -5.38 -9.39 15.23
CA SER A 185 -4.15 -9.97 15.76
C SER A 185 -3.28 -10.56 14.63
N VAL A 186 -2.05 -10.90 14.95
CA VAL A 186 -1.18 -11.60 13.99
C VAL A 186 -1.66 -13.03 13.72
N GLU A 187 -2.27 -13.65 14.71
CA GLU A 187 -2.85 -14.98 14.64
C GLU A 187 -4.02 -15.03 13.65
N GLU A 188 -4.91 -14.03 13.66
CA GLU A 188 -6.01 -13.90 12.70
C GLU A 188 -5.49 -13.74 11.28
N VAL A 189 -4.43 -12.95 11.09
CA VAL A 189 -3.76 -12.80 9.78
C VAL A 189 -3.25 -14.15 9.27
N PHE A 190 -2.53 -14.93 10.09
CA PHE A 190 -2.07 -16.25 9.64
C PHE A 190 -3.19 -17.27 9.51
N ALA A 191 -4.26 -17.15 10.30
CA ALA A 191 -5.41 -18.02 10.21
C ALA A 191 -6.12 -17.92 8.85
N ILE A 192 -6.30 -16.68 8.32
CA ILE A 192 -6.92 -16.50 7.00
C ILE A 192 -6.00 -16.99 5.87
N HIS A 193 -4.71 -16.76 5.95
CA HIS A 193 -3.75 -17.32 5.01
C HIS A 193 -3.89 -18.85 4.94
N LYS A 194 -3.95 -19.50 6.10
CA LYS A 194 -4.12 -20.97 6.19
C LYS A 194 -5.46 -21.44 5.62
N ARG A 195 -6.58 -20.74 5.89
CA ARG A 195 -7.91 -21.10 5.38
C ARG A 195 -7.96 -21.07 3.85
N HIS A 196 -7.24 -20.14 3.24
CA HIS A 196 -7.20 -19.98 1.78
C HIS A 196 -5.98 -20.63 1.12
N ASN A 197 -5.23 -21.49 1.84
CA ASN A 197 -4.04 -22.19 1.34
C ASN A 197 -3.02 -21.27 0.67
N LEU A 198 -2.89 -20.03 1.16
CA LEU A 198 -1.89 -19.09 0.69
C LEU A 198 -0.73 -19.02 1.70
N GLU A 199 0.42 -19.59 1.34
CA GLU A 199 1.63 -19.41 2.14
C GLU A 199 2.04 -17.92 2.14
N PRO A 200 2.38 -17.34 3.30
CA PRO A 200 2.94 -15.98 3.34
C PRO A 200 4.25 -15.90 2.55
N ASN A 201 4.57 -14.70 2.08
CA ASN A 201 5.80 -14.43 1.32
C ASN A 201 7.04 -15.06 1.99
N ASP A 202 7.85 -15.76 1.21
CA ASP A 202 9.01 -16.52 1.70
C ASP A 202 10.07 -15.66 2.40
N LEU A 203 10.07 -14.35 2.17
CA LEU A 203 10.92 -13.44 2.93
C LEU A 203 10.70 -13.53 4.44
N TYR A 204 9.49 -13.87 4.91
CA TYR A 204 9.23 -14.11 6.34
C TYR A 204 9.98 -15.33 6.85
N LYS A 205 10.03 -16.44 6.07
CA LYS A 205 10.83 -17.64 6.39
C LYS A 205 12.32 -17.33 6.43
N MET A 206 12.74 -16.32 5.66
CA MET A 206 14.09 -15.81 5.64
C MET A 206 14.41 -14.82 6.78
N GLY A 207 13.45 -14.56 7.68
CA GLY A 207 13.62 -13.71 8.87
C GLY A 207 13.37 -12.24 8.64
N ALA A 208 12.67 -11.87 7.55
CA ALA A 208 12.16 -10.51 7.41
C ALA A 208 10.98 -10.29 8.37
N GLY A 209 11.02 -9.24 9.17
CA GLY A 209 9.90 -8.87 10.06
C GLY A 209 8.75 -8.20 9.32
N ARG A 210 9.03 -7.70 8.12
CA ARG A 210 8.06 -7.08 7.21
C ARG A 210 8.49 -7.23 5.75
N VAL A 211 7.53 -7.25 4.86
CA VAL A 211 7.74 -7.23 3.41
C VAL A 211 7.33 -5.87 2.83
N GLY A 212 8.05 -5.40 1.86
CA GLY A 212 7.90 -4.12 1.15
C GLY A 212 9.19 -3.83 0.40
N CYS A 213 9.48 -2.56 0.10
CA CYS A 213 10.73 -2.19 -0.57
C CYS A 213 11.94 -2.89 0.05
N TRP A 214 12.90 -3.32 -0.76
CA TRP A 214 14.01 -4.17 -0.31
C TRP A 214 15.39 -3.54 -0.58
N PRO A 215 16.11 -3.08 0.47
CA PRO A 215 15.64 -2.95 1.86
C PRO A 215 14.81 -1.68 2.09
N CYS A 216 13.80 -1.77 2.97
CA CYS A 216 13.02 -0.60 3.37
C CYS A 216 13.80 0.27 4.35
N ILE A 217 13.63 1.60 4.30
CA ILE A 217 14.23 2.53 5.27
C ILE A 217 13.80 2.29 6.73
N HIS A 218 12.72 1.55 6.95
CA HIS A 218 12.22 1.16 8.27
C HIS A 218 12.66 -0.26 8.70
N VAL A 219 13.53 -0.91 7.93
CA VAL A 219 14.07 -2.22 8.30
C VAL A 219 14.95 -2.08 9.55
N ARG A 220 14.91 -3.09 10.42
CA ARG A 220 15.77 -3.12 11.60
C ARG A 220 17.22 -3.43 11.19
N LYS A 221 18.21 -2.89 11.92
CA LYS A 221 19.63 -3.11 11.62
C LYS A 221 20.01 -4.60 11.54
N GLY A 222 19.41 -5.44 12.38
CA GLY A 222 19.64 -6.89 12.35
C GLY A 222 19.11 -7.55 11.08
N GLU A 223 17.91 -7.18 10.66
CA GLU A 223 17.29 -7.65 9.41
C GLU A 223 18.10 -7.19 8.19
N LEU A 224 18.55 -5.94 8.20
CA LEU A 224 19.40 -5.39 7.15
C LEU A 224 20.72 -6.17 7.02
N ARG A 225 21.39 -6.44 8.14
CA ARG A 225 22.62 -7.29 8.14
C ARG A 225 22.35 -8.69 7.59
N ASN A 226 21.22 -9.29 7.93
CA ASN A 226 20.83 -10.60 7.43
C ASN A 226 20.52 -10.55 5.94
N ALA A 227 19.87 -9.50 5.45
CA ALA A 227 19.63 -9.29 4.04
C ALA A 227 20.94 -9.25 3.24
N PHE A 228 21.88 -8.40 3.63
CA PHE A 228 23.19 -8.30 2.96
C PHE A 228 24.07 -9.55 3.07
N ARG A 229 23.93 -10.34 4.14
CA ARG A 229 24.65 -11.63 4.23
C ARG A 229 24.11 -12.67 3.26
N ARG A 230 22.82 -12.62 2.95
CA ARG A 230 22.15 -13.57 2.04
C ARG A 230 22.26 -13.15 0.59
N ASP A 231 22.22 -11.87 0.35
CA ASP A 231 22.34 -11.27 -0.97
C ASP A 231 23.40 -10.15 -0.94
N PRO A 232 24.68 -10.51 -1.10
CA PRO A 232 25.77 -9.52 -1.15
C PRO A 232 25.66 -8.55 -2.34
N GLY A 233 24.87 -8.90 -3.37
CA GLY A 233 24.65 -8.06 -4.55
C GLY A 233 23.71 -6.88 -4.32
N LEU A 234 23.11 -6.76 -3.12
CA LEU A 234 22.27 -5.61 -2.74
C LEU A 234 23.10 -4.32 -2.46
N LEU A 235 24.41 -4.38 -2.49
CA LEU A 235 25.32 -3.25 -2.40
C LEU A 235 25.78 -2.84 -3.80
#